data_a1c2b4b072f1c413f44be61fe884fb08
#
_entry.id   a1c2b4b072f1c413f44be61fe884fb08
#
_cell.length_a   1.000
_cell.length_b   1.000
_cell.length_c   1.000
_cell.angle_alpha   90.00
_cell.angle_beta   90.00
_cell.angle_gamma   90.00
#
_symmetry.space_group_name_H-M   'P 1'
#
loop_
_entity.id
_entity.type
_entity.pdbx_description
1 polymer ?
#
loop_
_entity_poly.entity_id
_entity_poly.type
_entity_poly.pdbx_seq_one_letter_code
_entity_poly.pdbx_strand_id
1 'polypeptide(L)' 'MTKLPTPYAAARIAAFLNDHLSWSAWWDKRYGLWRVAEDDPQSDLYAESRNADVVIRYISTHSQDTRCPRR' A
#
# COMPACT_ATOMS: atom_id res chain seq x y z
N MET A 1 23.96 -2.86 -6.58
CA MET A 1 23.11 -3.98 -6.42
C MET A 1 21.67 -3.53 -6.28
N THR A 2 20.77 -4.15 -6.99
CA THR A 2 19.38 -3.74 -6.94
C THR A 2 18.64 -4.45 -5.82
N LYS A 3 17.84 -3.74 -5.07
CA LYS A 3 17.05 -4.33 -4.03
C LYS A 3 15.68 -4.64 -4.58
N LEU A 4 15.25 -5.87 -4.41
CA LEU A 4 13.97 -6.30 -4.91
C LEU A 4 13.08 -6.77 -3.76
N PRO A 5 11.77 -6.65 -3.90
CA PRO A 5 10.89 -7.15 -2.85
C PRO A 5 10.85 -8.67 -2.89
N THR A 6 10.49 -9.29 -1.79
CA THR A 6 10.30 -10.73 -1.81
C THR A 6 9.03 -11.03 -2.59
N PRO A 7 8.98 -12.18 -3.27
CA PRO A 7 7.76 -12.55 -3.98
C PRO A 7 6.54 -12.64 -3.06
N TYR A 8 6.75 -13.08 -1.82
CA TYR A 8 5.67 -13.19 -0.87
C TYR A 8 5.09 -11.81 -0.53
N ALA A 9 5.96 -10.83 -0.29
CA ALA A 9 5.50 -9.48 0.05
C ALA A 9 4.77 -8.86 -1.15
N ALA A 10 5.31 -9.04 -2.35
CA ALA A 10 4.68 -8.49 -3.53
C ALA A 10 3.30 -9.11 -3.74
N ALA A 11 3.17 -10.41 -3.54
CA ALA A 11 1.88 -11.09 -3.70
C ALA A 11 0.88 -10.62 -2.66
N ARG A 12 1.32 -10.42 -1.43
CA ARG A 12 0.43 -9.95 -0.37
C ARG A 12 -0.10 -8.56 -0.67
N ILE A 13 0.76 -7.66 -1.13
CA ILE A 13 0.34 -6.31 -1.43
C ILE A 13 -0.61 -6.31 -2.63
N ALA A 14 -0.31 -7.08 -3.67
CA ALA A 14 -1.17 -7.15 -4.82
C ALA A 14 -2.56 -7.66 -4.45
N ALA A 15 -2.61 -8.71 -3.63
CA ALA A 15 -3.90 -9.26 -3.21
C ALA A 15 -4.67 -8.27 -2.36
N PHE A 16 -3.98 -7.56 -1.48
CA PHE A 16 -4.64 -6.58 -0.62
C PHE A 16 -5.22 -5.44 -1.45
N LEU A 17 -4.51 -4.99 -2.48
CA LEU A 17 -4.98 -3.88 -3.31
C LEU A 17 -6.17 -4.25 -4.17
N ASN A 18 -6.43 -5.53 -4.38
CA ASN A 18 -7.63 -5.94 -5.08
C ASN A 18 -8.89 -5.52 -4.33
N ASP A 19 -8.79 -5.39 -3.02
CA ASP A 19 -9.92 -4.96 -2.20
C ASP A 19 -9.84 -3.47 -1.84
N HIS A 20 -8.81 -2.78 -2.33
CA HIS A 20 -8.61 -1.38 -1.98
C HIS A 20 -8.18 -0.64 -3.24
N LEU A 21 -9.08 -0.59 -4.22
CA LEU A 21 -8.74 -0.10 -5.55
C LEU A 21 -8.42 1.39 -5.61
N SER A 22 -8.75 2.12 -4.58
CA SER A 22 -8.41 3.53 -4.54
C SER A 22 -6.99 3.78 -4.06
N TRP A 23 -6.22 2.72 -3.83
CA TRP A 23 -4.84 2.86 -3.40
C TRP A 23 -3.90 2.29 -4.44
N SER A 24 -2.71 2.86 -4.51
CA SER A 24 -1.66 2.37 -5.37
C SER A 24 -0.44 2.04 -4.52
N ALA A 25 0.28 1.02 -4.91
CA ALA A 25 1.51 0.64 -4.23
C ALA A 25 2.56 0.30 -5.27
N TRP A 26 3.79 0.66 -5.01
CA TRP A 26 4.88 0.32 -5.91
C TRP A 26 6.17 0.14 -5.11
N TRP A 27 7.12 -0.55 -5.71
CA TRP A 27 8.40 -0.81 -5.07
C TRP A 27 9.43 0.19 -5.57
N ASP A 28 10.07 0.88 -4.65
CA ASP A 28 11.12 1.82 -5.01
C ASP A 28 12.45 1.06 -4.89
N LYS A 29 12.98 0.61 -6.01
CA LYS A 29 14.19 -0.18 -5.98
C LYS A 29 15.43 0.66 -5.69
N ARG A 30 15.33 1.95 -5.80
CA ARG A 30 16.45 2.81 -5.46
C ARG A 30 16.70 2.80 -3.95
N TYR A 31 15.64 2.85 -3.17
CA TYR A 31 15.75 2.88 -1.73
C TYR A 31 15.37 1.56 -1.08
N GLY A 32 14.89 0.61 -1.84
CA GLY A 32 14.54 -0.72 -1.33
C GLY A 32 13.36 -0.70 -0.39
N LEU A 33 12.31 0.01 -0.76
CA LEU A 33 11.13 0.06 0.09
C LEU A 33 9.85 0.15 -0.74
N TRP A 34 8.76 -0.14 -0.06
CA TRP A 34 7.44 -0.03 -0.64
C TRP A 34 6.91 1.37 -0.43
N ARG A 35 6.23 1.91 -1.43
CA ARG A 35 5.56 3.19 -1.31
C ARG A 35 4.10 2.99 -1.65
N VAL A 36 3.22 3.59 -0.88
CA VAL A 36 1.78 3.52 -1.12
C VAL A 36 1.18 4.90 -1.03
N ALA A 37 0.14 5.13 -1.79
CA ALA A 37 -0.56 6.41 -1.77
C ALA A 37 -1.98 6.19 -2.21
N GLU A 38 -2.87 7.03 -1.74
CA GLU A 38 -4.25 6.97 -2.16
C GLU A 38 -4.40 7.68 -3.50
N ASP A 39 -5.18 7.10 -4.41
CA ASP A 39 -5.36 7.63 -5.74
C ASP A 39 -6.43 8.70 -5.79
N ASP A 40 -6.42 9.61 -4.89
CA ASP A 40 -7.39 10.67 -4.82
C ASP A 40 -6.60 11.98 -4.86
N PRO A 41 -6.80 12.85 -5.83
CA PRO A 41 -6.03 14.08 -5.91
C PRO A 41 -6.17 14.97 -4.70
N GLN A 42 -7.23 14.78 -3.92
CA GLN A 42 -7.41 15.57 -2.73
C GLN A 42 -6.86 14.91 -1.49
N SER A 43 -6.29 13.72 -1.63
CA SER A 43 -5.78 13.00 -0.49
C SER A 43 -4.29 13.23 -0.31
N ASP A 44 -3.87 13.38 0.95
CA ASP A 44 -2.46 13.49 1.24
C ASP A 44 -1.92 12.20 1.79
N LEU A 45 -2.68 11.13 1.77
CA LEU A 45 -2.26 9.88 2.39
C LEU A 45 -1.14 9.24 1.58
N TYR A 46 -0.04 8.96 2.27
CA TYR A 46 1.14 8.40 1.65
C TYR A 46 1.98 7.73 2.74
N ALA A 47 2.57 6.63 2.43
CA ALA A 47 3.46 5.95 3.36
C ALA A 47 4.54 5.20 2.62
N GLU A 48 5.62 4.90 3.32
CA GLU A 48 6.69 4.10 2.77
C GLU A 48 7.28 3.26 3.86
N SER A 49 7.70 2.05 3.53
CA SER A 49 8.31 1.15 4.48
C SER A 49 8.96 0.00 3.74
N ARG A 50 10.01 -0.56 4.31
CA ARG A 50 10.61 -1.75 3.77
C ARG A 50 9.77 -2.99 4.07
N ASN A 51 8.87 -2.88 5.05
CA ASN A 51 8.08 -4.01 5.49
C ASN A 51 6.69 -3.90 4.88
N ALA A 52 6.29 -4.91 4.10
CA ALA A 52 4.99 -4.91 3.47
C ALA A 52 3.86 -4.84 4.48
N ASP A 53 4.02 -5.47 5.65
CA ASP A 53 2.96 -5.44 6.65
C ASP A 53 2.69 -4.03 7.16
N VAL A 54 3.72 -3.19 7.20
CA VAL A 54 3.55 -1.82 7.66
C VAL A 54 2.70 -1.03 6.68
N VAL A 55 2.98 -1.15 5.38
CA VAL A 55 2.21 -0.40 4.39
C VAL A 55 0.80 -0.94 4.28
N ILE A 56 0.61 -2.26 4.39
CA ILE A 56 -0.72 -2.83 4.39
C ILE A 56 -1.53 -2.32 5.58
N ARG A 57 -0.89 -2.27 6.74
CA ARG A 57 -1.57 -1.75 7.93
C ARG A 57 -1.92 -0.27 7.77
N TYR A 58 -1.04 0.49 7.15
CA TYR A 58 -1.29 1.91 6.93
C TYR A 58 -2.53 2.08 6.04
N ILE A 59 -2.61 1.33 4.95
CA ILE A 59 -3.76 1.39 4.06
C ILE A 59 -5.02 0.99 4.81
N SER A 60 -4.94 -0.10 5.56
CA SER A 60 -6.09 -0.60 6.30
C SER A 60 -6.60 0.42 7.32
N THR A 61 -5.68 1.11 7.98
CA THR A 61 -6.06 2.09 8.99
C THR A 61 -6.68 3.34 8.38
N HIS A 62 -6.18 3.76 7.23
CA HIS A 62 -6.62 5.01 6.62
C HIS A 62 -7.65 4.84 5.51
N SER A 63 -7.95 3.61 5.14
CA SER A 63 -8.91 3.34 4.10
C SER A 63 -10.26 3.31 4.73
N GLN A 64 -10.96 4.41 4.73
CA GLN A 64 -12.06 4.39 5.35
C GLN A 64 -13.09 3.94 4.65
N ASP A 65 -13.18 3.93 3.86
CA ASP A 65 -14.01 3.48 3.13
C ASP A 65 -14.99 2.95 3.43
N THR A 66 -15.02 3.00 3.44
CA THR A 66 -15.70 2.77 3.24
C THR A 66 -16.50 1.86 3.38
N ARG A 67 -16.62 1.29 3.45
CA ARG A 67 -17.30 0.39 3.57
C ARG A 67 -17.92 0.39 4.62
N CYS A 68 -18.04 0.90 5.16
CA CYS A 68 -18.54 0.82 6.10
C CYS A 68 -19.55 1.05 6.36
N PRO A 69 -20.14 1.00 6.48
CA PRO A 69 -21.06 1.15 6.65
C PRO A 69 -21.69 1.40 7.54
N ARG A 70 -21.77 1.59 7.78
CA ARG A 70 -22.24 1.78 8.37
C ARG A 70 -22.88 1.91 8.79
N ARG A 71 -23.19 1.96 8.86
CA ARG A 71 -23.78 2.02 9.13
C ARG A 71 -24.28 2.03 9.41
#